data_b96f0c42345f83f3a3333aa712aa23dc
#
_entry.id   b96f0c42345f83f3a3333aa712aa23dc
#
_cell.length_a   1.000
_cell.length_b   1.000
_cell.length_c   1.000
_cell.angle_alpha   90.00
_cell.angle_beta   90.00
_cell.angle_gamma   90.00
#
_symmetry.space_group_name_H-M   'P 1'
#
loop_
_entity.id
_entity.type
_entity.pdbx_description
1 polymer ?
#
loop_
_entity_poly.entity_id
_entity_poly.type
_entity_poly.pdbx_seq_one_letter_code
_entity_poly.pdbx_strand_id
1 'polypeptide(L)'
;MSLDRADALDGVRRHLTAFVDNVAFAEKLLRDGEPVALRWAVTAAFYAALHIVRAYCAAKGVQVSSHVEGEHFFKDHPEVGRVRPTYKALKELSESARYFHQSMQPQHVEQALRKVADVENLVMGRLMKHAPSARDILSALRGTPRG
;
A
#
# COMPACT_ATOMS: atom_id res chain seq x y z
N MET A 1 -11.21 17.84 -17.67
CA MET A 1 -10.01 18.64 -17.40
C MET A 1 -8.93 17.73 -16.86
N SER A 2 -7.84 17.57 -17.58
CA SER A 2 -6.73 16.78 -17.07
C SER A 2 -6.10 17.52 -15.90
N LEU A 3 -5.87 16.81 -14.80
CA LEU A 3 -5.00 17.30 -13.74
C LEU A 3 -3.66 17.66 -14.37
N ASP A 4 -3.06 18.76 -13.90
CA ASP A 4 -1.71 19.06 -14.28
C ASP A 4 -0.84 17.81 -14.01
N ARG A 5 -0.12 17.37 -15.03
CA ARG A 5 0.69 16.18 -14.96
C ARG A 5 1.71 16.24 -13.81
N ALA A 6 2.20 17.44 -13.49
CA ALA A 6 3.12 17.64 -12.36
C ALA A 6 2.46 17.32 -11.02
N ASP A 7 1.21 17.75 -10.82
CA ASP A 7 0.47 17.47 -9.57
C ASP A 7 0.18 15.99 -9.44
N ALA A 8 -0.18 15.33 -10.54
CA ALA A 8 -0.40 13.88 -10.53
C ALA A 8 0.89 13.13 -10.16
N LEU A 9 2.03 13.53 -10.73
CA LEU A 9 3.32 12.91 -10.40
C LEU A 9 3.75 13.17 -8.96
N ASP A 10 3.46 14.34 -8.42
CA ASP A 10 3.72 14.62 -6.99
C ASP A 10 2.90 13.70 -6.10
N GLY A 11 1.63 13.49 -6.42
CA GLY A 11 0.78 12.55 -5.70
C GLY A 11 1.30 11.12 -5.77
N VAL A 12 1.70 10.68 -6.97
CA VAL A 12 2.30 9.36 -7.16
C VAL A 12 3.55 9.23 -6.29
N ARG A 13 4.44 10.20 -6.33
CA ARG A 13 5.69 10.19 -5.56
C ARG A 13 5.43 10.11 -4.05
N ARG A 14 4.51 10.93 -3.53
CA ARG A 14 4.18 10.93 -2.10
C ARG A 14 3.66 9.57 -1.66
N HIS A 15 2.76 8.97 -2.42
CA HIS A 15 2.18 7.70 -2.04
C HIS A 15 3.14 6.52 -2.22
N LEU A 16 4.01 6.55 -3.24
CA LEU A 16 5.06 5.54 -3.38
C LEU A 16 6.09 5.66 -2.26
N THR A 17 6.42 6.88 -1.82
CA THR A 17 7.30 7.09 -0.66
C THR A 17 6.68 6.47 0.59
N ALA A 18 5.41 6.75 0.86
CA ALA A 18 4.70 6.18 2.00
C ALA A 18 4.61 4.65 1.90
N PHE A 19 4.41 4.12 0.71
CA PHE A 19 4.41 2.68 0.47
C PHE A 19 5.75 2.05 0.88
N VAL A 20 6.85 2.58 0.38
CA VAL A 20 8.20 2.06 0.69
C VAL A 20 8.49 2.17 2.19
N ASP A 21 8.16 3.31 2.80
CA ASP A 21 8.39 3.54 4.23
C ASP A 21 7.59 2.55 5.10
N ASN A 22 6.33 2.29 4.74
CA ASN A 22 5.50 1.35 5.51
C ASN A 22 5.98 -0.10 5.36
N VAL A 23 6.44 -0.51 4.18
CA VAL A 23 7.02 -1.84 4.00
C VAL A 23 8.27 -1.98 4.86
N ALA A 24 9.16 -1.00 4.81
CA ALA A 24 10.40 -1.01 5.62
C ALA A 24 10.09 -1.06 7.11
N PHE A 25 9.09 -0.31 7.55
CA PHE A 25 8.66 -0.29 8.95
C PHE A 25 8.10 -1.66 9.37
N ALA A 26 7.25 -2.26 8.54
CA ALA A 26 6.71 -3.59 8.82
C ALA A 26 7.82 -4.63 8.95
N GLU A 27 8.81 -4.60 8.04
CA GLU A 27 9.95 -5.51 8.09
C GLU A 27 10.79 -5.31 9.36
N LYS A 28 11.01 -4.07 9.77
CA LYS A 28 11.73 -3.74 11.00
C LYS A 28 11.00 -4.28 12.23
N LEU A 29 9.68 -4.10 12.30
CA LEU A 29 8.86 -4.59 13.40
C LEU A 29 8.82 -6.12 13.43
N LEU A 30 8.83 -6.77 12.26
CA LEU A 30 8.92 -8.22 12.18
C LEU A 30 10.24 -8.73 12.77
N ARG A 31 11.35 -8.06 12.47
CA ARG A 31 12.66 -8.42 13.04
C ARG A 31 12.70 -8.20 14.56
N ASP A 32 12.01 -7.17 15.06
CA ASP A 32 11.86 -6.94 16.50
C ASP A 32 11.18 -8.14 17.17
N GLY A 33 10.07 -8.61 16.60
CA GLY A 33 9.41 -9.84 17.03
C GLY A 33 8.58 -9.74 18.31
N GLU A 34 8.59 -8.61 19.01
CA GLU A 34 7.77 -8.43 20.19
C GLU A 34 6.27 -8.41 19.83
N PRO A 35 5.38 -8.92 20.72
CA PRO A 35 3.94 -8.99 20.38
C PRO A 35 3.34 -7.65 19.93
N VAL A 36 3.69 -6.56 20.58
CA VAL A 36 3.22 -5.22 20.19
C VAL A 36 3.75 -4.84 18.82
N ALA A 37 5.05 -5.13 18.56
CA ALA A 37 5.68 -4.84 17.28
C ALA A 37 4.99 -5.61 16.14
N LEU A 38 4.66 -6.89 16.36
CA LEU A 38 3.98 -7.71 15.35
C LEU A 38 2.59 -7.17 15.01
N ARG A 39 1.86 -6.65 15.99
CA ARG A 39 0.56 -6.02 15.74
C ARG A 39 0.70 -4.78 14.86
N TRP A 40 1.68 -3.93 15.16
CA TRP A 40 1.94 -2.74 14.35
C TRP A 40 2.49 -3.11 12.96
N ALA A 41 3.21 -4.21 12.84
CA ALA A 41 3.73 -4.69 11.57
C ALA A 41 2.61 -5.00 10.57
N VAL A 42 1.56 -5.72 10.99
CA VAL A 42 0.43 -6.01 10.09
C VAL A 42 -0.34 -4.73 9.75
N THR A 43 -0.41 -3.77 10.66
CA THR A 43 -1.02 -2.48 10.40
C THR A 43 -0.22 -1.68 9.36
N ALA A 44 1.12 -1.64 9.50
CA ALA A 44 1.99 -0.98 8.52
C ALA A 44 1.87 -1.65 7.14
N ALA A 45 1.78 -2.97 7.08
CA ALA A 45 1.58 -3.70 5.83
C ALA A 45 0.28 -3.27 5.13
N PHE A 46 -0.81 -3.14 5.88
CA PHE A 46 -2.07 -2.63 5.31
C PHE A 46 -1.90 -1.21 4.77
N TYR A 47 -1.25 -0.31 5.53
CA TYR A 47 -1.03 1.06 5.06
C TYR A 47 -0.14 1.11 3.83
N ALA A 48 0.82 0.20 3.69
CA ALA A 48 1.60 0.08 2.45
C ALA A 48 0.68 -0.21 1.25
N ALA A 49 -0.21 -1.20 1.38
CA ALA A 49 -1.17 -1.52 0.33
C ALA A 49 -2.10 -0.35 0.03
N LEU A 50 -2.57 0.35 1.05
CA LEU A 50 -3.40 1.55 0.91
C LEU A 50 -2.69 2.61 0.06
N HIS A 51 -1.42 2.87 0.35
CA HIS A 51 -0.68 3.92 -0.34
C HIS A 51 -0.35 3.56 -1.80
N ILE A 52 -0.09 2.30 -2.12
CA ILE A 52 0.14 1.95 -3.53
C ILE A 52 -1.16 2.08 -4.35
N VAL A 53 -2.31 1.76 -3.76
CA VAL A 53 -3.60 2.00 -4.40
C VAL A 53 -3.84 3.50 -4.57
N ARG A 54 -3.52 4.30 -3.57
CA ARG A 54 -3.63 5.77 -3.65
C ARG A 54 -2.68 6.37 -4.69
N ALA A 55 -1.50 5.78 -4.89
CA ALA A 55 -0.60 6.20 -5.96
C ALA A 55 -1.27 6.01 -7.33
N TYR A 56 -1.95 4.88 -7.51
CA TYR A 56 -2.73 4.63 -8.73
C TYR A 56 -3.85 5.67 -8.89
N CYS A 57 -4.56 5.97 -7.83
CA CYS A 57 -5.60 7.01 -7.85
C CYS A 57 -5.03 8.36 -8.26
N ALA A 58 -3.88 8.74 -7.69
CA ALA A 58 -3.21 9.99 -8.04
C ALA A 58 -2.83 10.05 -9.53
N ALA A 59 -2.33 8.95 -10.08
CA ALA A 59 -1.98 8.88 -11.50
C ALA A 59 -3.20 9.08 -12.40
N LYS A 60 -4.37 8.63 -11.97
CA LYS A 60 -5.62 8.80 -12.70
C LYS A 60 -6.33 10.13 -12.39
N GLY A 61 -5.81 10.92 -11.47
CA GLY A 61 -6.44 12.16 -11.06
C GLY A 61 -7.66 11.98 -10.18
N VAL A 62 -7.76 10.85 -9.49
CA VAL A 62 -8.84 10.54 -8.56
C VAL A 62 -8.33 10.71 -7.14
N GLN A 63 -9.07 11.43 -6.29
CA GLN A 63 -8.76 11.53 -4.87
C GLN A 63 -9.62 10.56 -4.08
N VAL A 64 -8.96 9.79 -3.21
CA VAL A 64 -9.63 8.88 -2.29
C VAL A 64 -9.18 9.25 -0.88
N SER A 65 -10.10 9.79 -0.08
CA SER A 65 -9.78 10.35 1.24
C SER A 65 -10.17 9.43 2.40
N SER A 66 -10.94 8.36 2.16
CA SER A 66 -11.38 7.46 3.21
C SER A 66 -11.29 5.99 2.78
N HIS A 67 -11.33 5.09 3.76
CA HIS A 67 -11.35 3.64 3.49
C HIS A 67 -12.62 3.22 2.75
N VAL A 68 -13.75 3.87 3.03
CA VAL A 68 -15.02 3.59 2.37
C VAL A 68 -14.92 3.97 0.89
N GLU A 69 -14.36 5.16 0.61
CA GLU A 69 -14.11 5.57 -0.78
C GLU A 69 -13.15 4.61 -1.47
N GLY A 70 -12.15 4.09 -0.74
CA GLY A 70 -11.21 3.11 -1.26
C GLY A 70 -11.91 1.82 -1.70
N GLU A 71 -12.88 1.35 -0.94
CA GLU A 71 -13.66 0.16 -1.31
C GLU A 71 -14.55 0.43 -2.53
N HIS A 72 -15.21 1.59 -2.58
CA HIS A 72 -16.00 1.99 -3.74
C HIS A 72 -15.14 2.17 -4.98
N PHE A 73 -13.92 2.63 -4.80
CA PHE A 73 -12.97 2.82 -5.88
C PHE A 73 -12.81 1.57 -6.74
N PHE A 74 -12.71 0.38 -6.10
CA PHE A 74 -12.52 -0.86 -6.84
C PHE A 74 -13.71 -1.23 -7.72
N LYS A 75 -14.91 -0.80 -7.37
CA LYS A 75 -16.10 -1.01 -8.20
C LYS A 75 -16.06 -0.17 -9.47
N ASP A 76 -15.56 1.06 -9.34
CA ASP A 76 -15.51 2.02 -10.45
C ASP A 76 -14.27 1.82 -11.33
N HIS A 77 -13.29 1.04 -10.86
CA HIS A 77 -12.01 0.82 -11.55
C HIS A 77 -11.70 -0.68 -11.65
N PRO A 78 -12.41 -1.40 -12.56
CA PRO A 78 -12.28 -2.85 -12.66
C PRO A 78 -10.88 -3.32 -13.05
N GLU A 79 -10.06 -2.47 -13.64
CA GLU A 79 -8.67 -2.81 -14.00
C GLU A 79 -7.80 -3.13 -12.78
N VAL A 80 -8.20 -2.68 -11.60
CA VAL A 80 -7.52 -3.03 -10.33
C VAL A 80 -8.43 -3.83 -9.40
N GLY A 81 -9.58 -4.26 -9.88
CA GLY A 81 -10.57 -4.97 -9.07
C GLY A 81 -10.05 -6.27 -8.47
N ARG A 82 -9.08 -6.92 -9.11
CA ARG A 82 -8.47 -8.15 -8.61
C ARG A 82 -7.75 -7.96 -7.27
N VAL A 83 -7.36 -6.74 -6.96
CA VAL A 83 -6.69 -6.40 -5.70
C VAL A 83 -7.66 -6.41 -4.52
N ARG A 84 -8.95 -6.21 -4.77
CA ARG A 84 -9.94 -6.01 -3.72
C ARG A 84 -9.95 -7.09 -2.64
N PRO A 85 -9.98 -8.40 -2.97
CA PRO A 85 -9.99 -9.43 -1.92
C PRO A 85 -8.73 -9.39 -1.05
N THR A 86 -7.58 -9.20 -1.66
CA THR A 86 -6.29 -9.13 -0.94
C THR A 86 -6.22 -7.86 -0.08
N TYR A 87 -6.64 -6.73 -0.62
CA TYR A 87 -6.73 -5.46 0.10
C TYR A 87 -7.66 -5.59 1.31
N LYS A 88 -8.83 -6.19 1.11
CA LYS A 88 -9.82 -6.38 2.17
C LYS A 88 -9.28 -7.30 3.27
N ALA A 89 -8.59 -8.37 2.90
CA ALA A 89 -7.97 -9.28 3.88
C ALA A 89 -6.92 -8.56 4.73
N LEU A 90 -6.10 -7.70 4.12
CA LEU A 90 -5.11 -6.88 4.84
C LEU A 90 -5.80 -5.90 5.79
N LYS A 91 -6.86 -5.26 5.33
CA LYS A 91 -7.65 -4.32 6.15
C LYS A 91 -8.23 -5.01 7.38
N GLU A 92 -8.85 -6.17 7.18
CA GLU A 92 -9.44 -6.94 8.27
C GLU A 92 -8.39 -7.41 9.28
N LEU A 93 -7.24 -7.87 8.81
CA LEU A 93 -6.14 -8.27 9.68
C LEU A 93 -5.65 -7.09 10.52
N SER A 94 -5.49 -5.93 9.90
CA SER A 94 -5.09 -4.68 10.56
C SER A 94 -6.11 -4.27 11.63
N GLU A 95 -7.41 -4.39 11.33
CA GLU A 95 -8.47 -4.07 12.29
C GLU A 95 -8.45 -5.04 13.47
N SER A 96 -8.25 -6.33 13.23
CA SER A 96 -8.13 -7.34 14.28
C SER A 96 -6.97 -7.01 15.22
N ALA A 97 -5.84 -6.58 14.66
CA ALA A 97 -4.67 -6.22 15.45
C ALA A 97 -4.89 -4.95 16.27
N ARG A 98 -5.53 -3.93 15.69
CA ARG A 98 -5.69 -2.62 16.33
C ARG A 98 -6.85 -2.55 17.31
N TYR A 99 -8.02 -3.09 16.93
CA TYR A 99 -9.26 -2.86 17.67
C TYR A 99 -9.67 -4.05 18.52
N PHE A 100 -9.33 -5.26 18.08
CA PHE A 100 -9.71 -6.47 18.80
C PHE A 100 -8.55 -7.08 19.58
N HIS A 101 -7.39 -6.43 19.55
CA HIS A 101 -6.16 -6.86 20.25
C HIS A 101 -5.81 -8.33 20.00
N GLN A 102 -6.15 -8.83 18.83
CA GLN A 102 -5.82 -10.20 18.46
C GLN A 102 -4.31 -10.38 18.43
N SER A 103 -3.82 -11.43 19.05
CA SER A 103 -2.40 -11.76 19.08
C SER A 103 -1.91 -12.06 17.66
N MET A 104 -0.78 -11.45 17.29
CA MET A 104 -0.16 -11.67 15.98
C MET A 104 1.13 -12.45 16.15
N GLN A 105 1.33 -13.43 15.25
CA GLN A 105 2.54 -14.22 15.18
C GLN A 105 3.39 -13.75 14.00
N PRO A 106 4.71 -14.06 13.97
CA PRO A 106 5.56 -13.67 12.82
C PRO A 106 5.00 -14.11 11.47
N GLN A 107 4.40 -15.30 11.38
CA GLN A 107 3.83 -15.76 10.12
C GLN A 107 2.67 -14.91 9.63
N HIS A 108 1.92 -14.27 10.51
CA HIS A 108 0.86 -13.34 10.11
C HIS A 108 1.45 -12.13 9.39
N VAL A 109 2.58 -11.61 9.89
CA VAL A 109 3.27 -10.48 9.28
C VAL A 109 3.86 -10.90 7.92
N GLU A 110 4.50 -12.06 7.87
CA GLU A 110 5.06 -12.60 6.62
C GLU A 110 3.99 -12.77 5.55
N GLN A 111 2.83 -13.31 5.92
CA GLN A 111 1.68 -13.45 5.02
C GLN A 111 1.16 -12.09 4.56
N ALA A 112 1.08 -11.13 5.48
CA ALA A 112 0.65 -9.76 5.14
C ALA A 112 1.61 -9.13 4.14
N LEU A 113 2.92 -9.27 4.34
CA LEU A 113 3.93 -8.74 3.41
C LEU A 113 3.87 -9.41 2.04
N ARG A 114 3.58 -10.72 1.97
CA ARG A 114 3.35 -11.39 0.68
C ARG A 114 2.13 -10.83 -0.04
N LYS A 115 1.05 -10.54 0.71
CA LYS A 115 -0.14 -9.92 0.13
C LYS A 115 0.15 -8.51 -0.39
N VAL A 116 0.98 -7.75 0.34
CA VAL A 116 1.43 -6.43 -0.12
C VAL A 116 2.19 -6.55 -1.44
N ALA A 117 3.07 -7.54 -1.56
CA ALA A 117 3.82 -7.77 -2.80
C ALA A 117 2.89 -8.10 -3.97
N ASP A 118 1.83 -8.89 -3.74
CA ASP A 118 0.84 -9.20 -4.76
C ASP A 118 0.07 -7.94 -5.20
N VAL A 119 -0.33 -7.11 -4.24
CA VAL A 119 -0.97 -5.82 -4.52
C VAL A 119 -0.03 -4.93 -5.33
N GLU A 120 1.22 -4.84 -4.91
CA GLU A 120 2.23 -4.04 -5.61
C GLU A 120 2.36 -4.48 -7.08
N ASN A 121 2.55 -5.77 -7.32
CA ASN A 121 2.77 -6.29 -8.66
C ASN A 121 1.61 -5.95 -9.60
N LEU A 122 0.39 -6.14 -9.14
CA LEU A 122 -0.78 -5.85 -9.97
C LEU A 122 -0.99 -4.35 -10.16
N VAL A 123 -0.94 -3.58 -9.08
CA VAL A 123 -1.22 -2.15 -9.13
C VAL A 123 -0.13 -1.41 -9.91
N MET A 124 1.15 -1.75 -9.70
CA MET A 124 2.24 -1.10 -10.45
C MET A 124 2.12 -1.35 -11.95
N GLY A 125 1.71 -2.53 -12.36
CA GLY A 125 1.47 -2.81 -13.77
C GLY A 125 0.42 -1.89 -14.38
N ARG A 126 -0.62 -1.55 -13.64
CA ARG A 126 -1.67 -0.64 -14.10
C ARG A 126 -1.26 0.82 -13.95
N LEU A 127 -0.60 1.14 -12.84
CA LEU A 127 -0.11 2.49 -12.56
C LEU A 127 0.82 2.99 -13.67
N MET A 128 1.74 2.16 -14.15
CA MET A 128 2.70 2.54 -15.19
C MET A 128 2.04 2.86 -16.53
N LYS A 129 0.81 2.41 -16.77
CA LYS A 129 0.07 2.80 -17.97
C LYS A 129 -0.34 4.27 -17.93
N HIS A 130 -0.54 4.82 -16.74
CA HIS A 130 -0.93 6.22 -16.53
C HIS A 130 0.25 7.10 -16.17
N ALA A 131 1.28 6.54 -15.52
CA ALA A 131 2.47 7.26 -15.08
C ALA A 131 3.70 6.36 -15.31
N PRO A 132 4.26 6.33 -16.53
CA PRO A 132 5.40 5.44 -16.84
C PRO A 132 6.62 5.66 -15.96
N SER A 133 6.86 6.88 -15.46
CA SER A 133 7.96 7.19 -14.57
C SER A 133 7.83 6.58 -13.16
N ALA A 134 6.68 6.02 -12.82
CA ALA A 134 6.45 5.44 -11.49
C ALA A 134 7.46 4.33 -11.15
N ARG A 135 7.85 3.52 -12.14
CA ARG A 135 8.87 2.48 -11.94
C ARG A 135 10.20 3.07 -11.50
N ASP A 136 10.64 4.14 -12.17
CA ASP A 136 11.91 4.80 -11.84
C ASP A 136 11.84 5.47 -10.46
N ILE A 137 10.71 6.07 -10.15
CA ILE A 137 10.47 6.64 -8.82
C ILE A 137 10.58 5.56 -7.74
N LEU A 138 9.91 4.43 -7.93
CA LEU A 138 9.94 3.33 -6.96
C LEU A 138 11.35 2.75 -6.82
N SER A 139 12.06 2.55 -7.92
CA SER A 139 13.44 2.05 -7.92
C SER A 139 14.36 2.99 -7.16
N ALA A 140 14.23 4.30 -7.38
CA ALA A 140 15.04 5.30 -6.68
C ALA A 140 14.76 5.29 -5.17
N LEU A 141 13.50 5.17 -4.77
CA LEU A 141 13.12 5.11 -3.37
C LEU A 141 13.71 3.88 -2.68
N ARG A 142 13.71 2.73 -3.36
CA ARG A 142 14.26 1.49 -2.82
C ARG A 142 15.78 1.46 -2.79
N GLY A 143 16.43 2.18 -3.72
CA GLY A 143 17.88 2.27 -3.78
C GLY A 143 18.48 3.27 -2.80
N THR A 144 17.67 4.13 -2.17
CA THR A 144 18.14 5.13 -1.22
C THR A 144 18.16 4.55 0.19
N PRO A 145 19.33 4.54 0.90
CA PRO A 145 19.36 4.10 2.30
C PRO A 145 18.43 4.96 3.15
N ARG A 146 17.51 4.33 3.84
CA ARG A 146 16.58 5.00 4.73
C ARG A 146 16.85 4.53 6.15
N GLY A 147 17.46 5.42 6.89
CA GLY A 147 17.84 5.15 8.27
C GLY A 147 16.66 5.08 9.22
#